data_a9cd5a27ca4afeb97cc23784e309ad2a
#
_entry.id   a9cd5a27ca4afeb97cc23784e309ad2a
#
_cell.length_a   1.000
_cell.length_b   1.000
_cell.length_c   1.000
_cell.angle_alpha   90.00
_cell.angle_beta   90.00
_cell.angle_gamma   90.00
#
_symmetry.space_group_name_H-M   'P 1'
#
loop_
_entity.id
_entity.type
_entity.pdbx_description
1 polymer ?
#
loop_
_entity_poly.entity_id
_entity_poly.type
_entity_poly.pdbx_seq_one_letter_code
_entity_poly.pdbx_strand_id
1 'polypeptide(L)'
;TETFSIKDKYTTTVIVSESPLVTINSVKERTQYSEDYKTLSTSDYEYYVDTASDSIIRTNKSGSHIYWASGVGSVQVEYTAGYSATPADLKLALFDLVTYYLKDEHKERRTIAGATLQNQGTSGVRDNTDFPDHIKRVLDLYRVII
;
A
#
# COMPACT_ATOMS: atom_id res chain seq x y z
N THR A 1 -6.19 -12.30 -3.87
CA THR A 1 -6.17 -12.40 -5.35
C THR A 1 -6.60 -11.09 -5.96
N GLU A 2 -5.82 -10.59 -6.88
CA GLU A 2 -6.08 -9.34 -7.61
C GLU A 2 -6.12 -9.59 -9.11
N THR A 3 -6.94 -8.85 -9.83
CA THR A 3 -7.12 -9.00 -11.27
C THR A 3 -6.87 -7.68 -11.97
N PHE A 4 -5.97 -7.69 -12.94
CA PHE A 4 -5.54 -6.51 -13.68
C PHE A 4 -6.13 -6.51 -15.10
N SER A 5 -6.61 -5.33 -15.52
CA SER A 5 -7.02 -5.07 -16.90
C SER A 5 -5.93 -4.27 -17.59
N ILE A 6 -5.25 -4.89 -18.53
CA ILE A 6 -4.15 -4.27 -19.26
C ILE A 6 -4.71 -3.53 -20.48
N LYS A 7 -4.70 -2.20 -20.40
CA LYS A 7 -5.21 -1.32 -21.48
C LYS A 7 -4.16 -1.10 -22.56
N ASP A 8 -2.90 -0.88 -22.15
CA ASP A 8 -1.80 -0.64 -23.07
C ASP A 8 -1.12 -1.96 -23.45
N LYS A 9 -1.09 -2.27 -24.72
CA LYS A 9 -0.42 -3.45 -25.29
C LYS A 9 1.10 -3.50 -25.04
N TYR A 10 1.70 -2.38 -24.64
CA TYR A 10 3.14 -2.30 -24.32
C TYR A 10 3.45 -2.42 -22.82
N THR A 11 2.47 -2.71 -22.00
CA THR A 11 2.66 -2.90 -20.57
C THR A 11 3.49 -4.16 -20.30
N THR A 12 4.62 -3.99 -19.62
CA THR A 12 5.52 -5.08 -19.20
C THR A 12 5.43 -5.38 -17.72
N THR A 13 4.92 -4.44 -16.91
CA THR A 13 4.93 -4.48 -15.45
C THR A 13 3.53 -4.25 -14.90
N VAL A 14 3.13 -5.04 -13.91
CA VAL A 14 1.97 -4.79 -13.05
C VAL A 14 2.43 -4.58 -11.62
N ILE A 15 1.80 -3.64 -10.94
CA ILE A 15 2.08 -3.31 -9.54
C ILE A 15 0.88 -3.78 -8.72
N VAL A 16 1.14 -4.51 -7.63
CA VAL A 16 0.07 -4.97 -6.74
C VAL A 16 -0.41 -3.84 -5.83
N SER A 17 -1.68 -3.87 -5.45
CA SER A 17 -2.29 -2.81 -4.64
C SER A 17 -1.83 -2.84 -3.18
N GLU A 18 -1.47 -4.01 -2.66
CA GLU A 18 -1.09 -4.18 -1.26
C GLU A 18 0.43 -4.25 -1.11
N SER A 19 0.97 -3.46 -0.18
CA SER A 19 2.41 -3.32 0.10
C SER A 19 2.70 -3.56 1.60
N PRO A 20 3.89 -4.04 1.97
CA PRO A 20 4.94 -4.62 1.11
C PRO A 20 4.56 -6.01 0.60
N LEU A 21 4.98 -6.31 -0.62
CA LEU A 21 4.81 -7.63 -1.23
C LEU A 21 5.72 -8.65 -0.54
N VAL A 22 5.13 -9.75 -0.02
CA VAL A 22 5.87 -10.80 0.68
C VAL A 22 6.11 -12.00 -0.23
N THR A 23 5.05 -12.53 -0.84
CA THR A 23 5.15 -13.76 -1.66
C THR A 23 4.11 -13.74 -2.76
N ILE A 24 4.50 -14.18 -3.95
CA ILE A 24 3.58 -14.50 -5.05
C ILE A 24 3.25 -15.98 -4.99
N ASN A 25 1.98 -16.31 -4.88
CA ASN A 25 1.49 -17.70 -4.86
C ASN A 25 1.24 -18.20 -6.28
N SER A 26 0.60 -17.39 -7.12
CA SER A 26 0.39 -17.72 -8.54
C SER A 26 0.23 -16.47 -9.38
N VAL A 27 0.72 -16.53 -10.62
CA VAL A 27 0.47 -15.53 -11.66
C VAL A 27 -0.17 -16.24 -12.83
N LYS A 28 -1.27 -15.68 -13.32
CA LYS A 28 -2.03 -16.26 -14.42
C LYS A 28 -2.32 -15.19 -15.46
N GLU A 29 -2.31 -15.59 -16.72
CA GLU A 29 -2.55 -14.72 -17.85
C GLU A 29 -3.56 -15.38 -18.80
N ARG A 30 -4.40 -14.58 -19.47
CA ARG A 30 -5.24 -15.01 -20.59
C ARG A 30 -5.15 -14.03 -21.75
N THR A 31 -5.13 -14.55 -22.95
CA THR A 31 -5.02 -13.73 -24.18
C THR A 31 -6.37 -13.20 -24.65
N GLN A 32 -7.45 -13.92 -24.37
CA GLN A 32 -8.82 -13.53 -24.70
C GLN A 32 -9.72 -13.68 -23.48
N TYR A 33 -10.74 -12.84 -23.39
CA TYR A 33 -11.69 -12.86 -22.28
C TYR A 33 -12.46 -14.18 -22.14
N SER A 34 -12.69 -14.86 -23.25
CA SER A 34 -13.39 -16.16 -23.33
C SER A 34 -12.52 -17.36 -23.01
N GLU A 35 -11.20 -17.15 -22.88
CA GLU A 35 -10.25 -18.23 -22.59
C GLU A 35 -10.03 -18.39 -21.07
N ASP A 36 -9.66 -19.60 -20.68
CA ASP A 36 -9.22 -19.88 -19.33
C ASP A 36 -7.83 -19.27 -19.06
N TYR A 37 -7.58 -18.96 -17.80
CA TYR A 37 -6.27 -18.46 -17.38
C TYR A 37 -5.20 -19.55 -17.50
N LYS A 38 -4.11 -19.22 -18.19
CA LYS A 38 -2.86 -20.00 -18.17
C LYS A 38 -2.02 -19.58 -16.98
N THR A 39 -1.63 -20.51 -16.10
CA THR A 39 -0.68 -20.25 -15.03
C THR A 39 0.73 -20.08 -15.61
N LEU A 40 1.40 -19.00 -15.22
CA LEU A 40 2.79 -18.73 -15.59
C LEU A 40 3.75 -19.35 -14.58
N SER A 41 4.95 -19.71 -15.06
CA SER A 41 5.96 -20.38 -14.27
C SER A 41 7.22 -19.52 -14.09
N THR A 42 7.69 -19.39 -12.85
CA THR A 42 8.99 -18.80 -12.56
C THR A 42 10.15 -19.67 -13.03
N SER A 43 9.98 -20.99 -13.02
CA SER A 43 11.00 -21.93 -13.51
C SER A 43 11.23 -21.82 -15.02
N ASP A 44 10.23 -21.37 -15.76
CA ASP A 44 10.32 -21.07 -17.19
C ASP A 44 10.67 -19.63 -17.49
N TYR A 45 10.96 -18.84 -16.44
CA TYR A 45 11.29 -17.41 -16.54
C TYR A 45 10.18 -16.58 -17.21
N GLU A 46 8.93 -16.98 -17.06
CA GLU A 46 7.81 -16.29 -17.67
C GLU A 46 7.47 -14.97 -16.98
N TYR A 47 7.86 -14.81 -15.71
CA TYR A 47 7.78 -13.53 -14.98
C TYR A 47 8.87 -13.41 -13.92
N TYR A 48 9.17 -12.18 -13.55
CA TYR A 48 10.08 -11.80 -12.46
C TYR A 48 9.31 -11.00 -11.41
N VAL A 49 9.60 -11.25 -10.14
CA VAL A 49 9.00 -10.54 -9.00
C VAL A 49 10.03 -9.58 -8.43
N ASP A 50 9.69 -8.31 -8.43
CA ASP A 50 10.45 -7.26 -7.74
C ASP A 50 9.72 -6.86 -6.45
N THR A 51 10.16 -7.42 -5.34
CA THR A 51 9.58 -7.13 -4.02
C THR A 51 9.93 -5.73 -3.50
N ALA A 52 10.93 -5.07 -4.07
CA ALA A 52 11.30 -3.72 -3.67
C ALA A 52 10.34 -2.66 -4.23
N SER A 53 9.75 -2.94 -5.39
CA SER A 53 8.78 -2.07 -6.05
C SER A 53 7.35 -2.64 -6.08
N ASP A 54 7.10 -3.72 -5.33
CA ASP A 54 5.81 -4.42 -5.27
C ASP A 54 5.26 -4.76 -6.66
N SER A 55 6.16 -5.15 -7.58
CA SER A 55 5.83 -5.32 -8.99
C SER A 55 6.16 -6.69 -9.56
N ILE A 56 5.44 -7.03 -10.61
CA ILE A 56 5.62 -8.27 -11.37
C ILE A 56 5.88 -7.89 -12.82
N ILE A 57 7.02 -8.31 -13.32
CA ILE A 57 7.50 -8.00 -14.66
C ILE A 57 7.34 -9.24 -15.54
N ARG A 58 6.69 -9.09 -16.68
CA ARG A 58 6.57 -10.17 -17.67
C ARG A 58 7.90 -10.35 -18.41
N THR A 59 8.46 -11.56 -18.37
CA THR A 59 9.77 -11.87 -18.94
C THR A 59 9.72 -13.12 -19.83
N ASN A 60 10.82 -13.38 -20.51
CA ASN A 60 11.05 -14.61 -21.28
C ASN A 60 12.32 -15.31 -20.78
N LYS A 61 12.61 -16.49 -21.34
CA LYS A 61 13.79 -17.31 -20.98
C LYS A 61 15.15 -16.62 -21.15
N SER A 62 15.23 -15.56 -21.97
CA SER A 62 16.46 -14.77 -22.14
C SER A 62 16.56 -13.63 -21.12
N GLY A 63 15.61 -13.47 -20.21
CA GLY A 63 15.55 -12.38 -19.24
C GLY A 63 15.08 -11.04 -19.83
N SER A 64 14.64 -11.04 -21.09
CA SER A 64 14.10 -9.84 -21.72
C SER A 64 12.67 -9.59 -21.28
N HIS A 65 12.31 -8.32 -21.08
CA HIS A 65 10.92 -7.92 -20.84
C HIS A 65 10.07 -8.22 -22.06
N ILE A 66 8.90 -8.79 -21.84
CA ILE A 66 7.85 -8.94 -22.86
C ILE A 66 6.56 -8.31 -22.34
N TYR A 67 5.59 -8.14 -23.23
CA TYR A 67 4.33 -7.48 -22.88
C TYR A 67 3.35 -8.46 -22.29
N TRP A 68 2.58 -7.98 -21.31
CA TRP A 68 1.40 -8.68 -20.81
C TRP A 68 0.32 -8.74 -21.89
N ALA A 69 -0.49 -9.78 -21.86
CA ALA A 69 -1.69 -9.82 -22.69
C ALA A 69 -2.61 -8.65 -22.39
N SER A 70 -2.96 -7.87 -23.41
CA SER A 70 -3.89 -6.75 -23.26
C SER A 70 -5.33 -7.25 -23.21
N GLY A 71 -6.15 -6.64 -22.36
CA GLY A 71 -7.56 -6.97 -22.23
C GLY A 71 -8.12 -6.75 -20.84
N VAL A 72 -9.42 -6.92 -20.72
CA VAL A 72 -10.13 -6.81 -19.45
C VAL A 72 -9.84 -8.07 -18.62
N GLY A 73 -9.28 -7.87 -17.41
CA GLY A 73 -8.94 -8.96 -16.52
C GLY A 73 -7.98 -9.97 -17.16
N SER A 74 -7.01 -9.51 -17.96
CA SER A 74 -6.07 -10.39 -18.66
C SER A 74 -5.02 -11.01 -17.75
N VAL A 75 -4.71 -10.39 -16.62
CA VAL A 75 -3.73 -10.88 -15.64
C VAL A 75 -4.40 -11.06 -14.29
N GLN A 76 -4.15 -12.19 -13.64
CA GLN A 76 -4.61 -12.50 -12.30
C GLN A 76 -3.41 -12.89 -11.45
N VAL A 77 -3.27 -12.25 -10.29
CA VAL A 77 -2.18 -12.49 -9.33
C VAL A 77 -2.77 -12.90 -7.99
N GLU A 78 -2.25 -13.98 -7.47
CA GLU A 78 -2.51 -14.42 -6.10
C GLU A 78 -1.23 -14.24 -5.29
N TYR A 79 -1.28 -13.41 -4.26
CA TYR A 79 -0.10 -13.03 -3.48
C TYR A 79 -0.44 -12.83 -2.01
N THR A 80 0.60 -12.78 -1.21
CA THR A 80 0.58 -12.39 0.20
C THR A 80 1.35 -11.08 0.36
N ALA A 81 0.73 -10.10 0.99
CA ALA A 81 1.35 -8.80 1.25
C ALA A 81 1.07 -8.34 2.69
N GLY A 82 1.77 -7.31 3.11
CA GLY A 82 1.64 -6.69 4.41
C GLY A 82 2.77 -7.02 5.37
N TYR A 83 2.74 -6.40 6.53
CA TYR A 83 3.76 -6.57 7.56
C TYR A 83 3.48 -7.81 8.42
N SER A 84 4.50 -8.63 8.68
CA SER A 84 4.40 -9.79 9.59
C SER A 84 4.20 -9.37 11.05
N ALA A 85 4.62 -8.16 11.41
CA ALA A 85 4.39 -7.54 12.70
C ALA A 85 4.15 -6.05 12.50
N THR A 86 3.34 -5.44 13.38
CA THR A 86 3.10 -3.99 13.32
C THR A 86 4.43 -3.23 13.40
N PRO A 87 4.73 -2.33 12.46
CA PRO A 87 5.91 -1.48 12.50
C PRO A 87 6.06 -0.70 13.82
N ALA A 88 7.31 -0.52 14.26
CA ALA A 88 7.58 0.08 15.58
C ALA A 88 7.11 1.54 15.70
N ASP A 89 7.19 2.29 14.61
CA ASP A 89 6.72 3.68 14.51
C ASP A 89 5.19 3.79 14.57
N LEU A 90 4.45 2.85 13.96
CA LEU A 90 2.99 2.77 14.12
C LEU A 90 2.59 2.42 15.56
N LYS A 91 3.33 1.51 16.21
CA LYS A 91 3.10 1.20 17.64
C LYS A 91 3.34 2.43 18.50
N LEU A 92 4.43 3.16 18.26
CA LEU A 92 4.75 4.39 18.99
C LEU A 92 3.66 5.44 18.77
N ALA A 93 3.24 5.67 17.52
CA ALA A 93 2.17 6.61 17.20
C ALA A 93 0.85 6.24 17.90
N LEU A 94 0.54 4.94 18.03
CA LEU A 94 -0.62 4.48 18.79
C LEU A 94 -0.49 4.78 20.29
N PHE A 95 0.67 4.54 20.88
CA PHE A 95 0.91 4.87 22.29
C PHE A 95 0.84 6.38 22.55
N ASP A 96 1.38 7.19 21.64
CA ASP A 96 1.30 8.64 21.73
C ASP A 96 -0.16 9.11 21.61
N LEU A 97 -0.92 8.52 20.72
CA LEU A 97 -2.35 8.81 20.56
C LEU A 97 -3.14 8.47 21.82
N VAL A 98 -2.92 7.29 22.39
CA VAL A 98 -3.56 6.87 23.65
C VAL A 98 -3.19 7.84 24.77
N THR A 99 -1.91 8.21 24.88
CA THR A 99 -1.41 9.14 25.89
C THR A 99 -2.06 10.54 25.72
N TYR A 100 -2.16 11.03 24.46
CA TYR A 100 -2.81 12.29 24.12
C TYR A 100 -4.27 12.34 24.60
N TYR A 101 -5.03 11.27 24.41
CA TYR A 101 -6.41 11.20 24.89
C TYR A 101 -6.50 11.01 26.41
N LEU A 102 -5.64 10.19 27.02
CA LEU A 102 -5.62 9.97 28.47
C LEU A 102 -5.26 11.23 29.25
N LYS A 103 -4.39 12.09 28.69
CA LYS A 103 -4.01 13.36 29.30
C LYS A 103 -5.01 14.49 29.00
N ASP A 104 -6.10 14.19 28.27
CA ASP A 104 -7.06 15.21 27.83
C ASP A 104 -6.42 16.37 27.03
N GLU A 105 -5.29 16.11 26.34
CA GLU A 105 -4.57 17.13 25.57
C GLU A 105 -5.37 17.62 24.35
N HIS A 106 -6.38 16.86 23.92
CA HIS A 106 -7.35 17.24 22.89
C HIS A 106 -8.37 18.27 23.35
N LYS A 107 -8.48 18.49 24.69
CA LYS A 107 -9.39 19.51 25.25
C LYS A 107 -8.65 20.83 25.39
N GLU A 108 -9.26 21.92 24.93
CA GLU A 108 -8.77 23.25 25.21
C GLU A 108 -8.72 23.46 26.72
N ARG A 109 -7.54 23.61 27.29
CA ARG A 109 -7.40 24.01 28.69
C ARG A 109 -7.80 25.46 28.84
N ARG A 110 -8.95 25.69 29.47
CA ARG A 110 -9.43 27.03 29.83
C ARG A 110 -8.41 27.73 30.77
N THR A 111 -8.16 28.98 30.48
CA THR A 111 -7.33 29.92 31.21
C THR A 111 -7.63 29.93 32.70
N ILE A 112 -6.61 29.65 33.52
CA ILE A 112 -6.65 29.98 34.95
C ILE A 112 -5.75 31.20 35.11
N ALA A 113 -6.32 32.28 35.63
CA ALA A 113 -5.63 33.54 36.05
C ALA A 113 -4.79 34.24 34.95
N GLY A 114 -5.38 34.48 33.76
CA GLY A 114 -4.78 35.35 32.74
C GLY A 114 -3.63 34.78 31.92
N ALA A 115 -3.21 33.55 32.13
CA ALA A 115 -2.22 32.86 31.30
C ALA A 115 -2.91 31.87 30.37
N THR A 116 -2.80 32.08 29.05
CA THR A 116 -3.30 31.17 28.04
C THR A 116 -2.26 30.08 27.79
N LEU A 117 -2.45 28.88 28.31
CA LEU A 117 -1.71 27.72 27.92
C LEU A 117 -2.36 27.15 26.65
N GLN A 118 -1.79 27.47 25.50
CA GLN A 118 -2.16 26.83 24.26
C GLN A 118 -1.39 25.50 24.18
N ASN A 119 -2.11 24.38 24.06
CA ASN A 119 -1.50 23.12 23.64
C ASN A 119 -0.94 23.28 22.23
N GLN A 120 0.35 22.95 22.04
CA GLN A 120 1.00 22.88 20.74
C GLN A 120 0.34 21.79 19.90
N GLY A 121 -0.68 22.10 19.13
CA GLY A 121 -1.30 21.07 18.28
C GLY A 121 -2.46 21.52 17.42
N THR A 122 -2.95 22.73 17.60
CA THR A 122 -4.06 23.22 16.77
C THR A 122 -3.69 24.53 16.09
N SER A 123 -2.88 24.41 15.04
CA SER A 123 -2.77 25.49 14.05
C SER A 123 -4.05 25.48 13.22
N GLY A 124 -5.00 26.30 13.56
CA GLY A 124 -6.06 27.01 12.85
C GLY A 124 -6.78 26.44 11.62
N VAL A 125 -6.57 25.18 11.24
CA VAL A 125 -7.31 24.53 10.16
C VAL A 125 -8.07 23.36 10.76
N ARG A 126 -9.38 23.48 10.86
CA ARG A 126 -10.30 22.41 11.22
C ARG A 126 -10.33 21.39 10.08
N ASP A 127 -9.30 20.56 9.99
CA ASP A 127 -9.42 19.30 9.30
C ASP A 127 -10.12 18.33 10.25
N ASN A 128 -11.09 17.59 9.75
CA ASN A 128 -12.07 16.80 10.52
C ASN A 128 -11.46 15.59 11.25
N THR A 129 -10.15 15.55 11.46
CA THR A 129 -9.42 14.51 12.19
C THR A 129 -8.70 15.13 13.38
N ASP A 130 -9.17 14.82 14.59
CA ASP A 130 -8.62 15.29 15.87
C ASP A 130 -7.25 14.68 16.23
N PHE A 131 -6.46 14.25 15.25
CA PHE A 131 -5.12 13.65 15.49
C PHE A 131 -4.03 14.73 15.46
N PRO A 132 -3.06 14.68 16.39
CA PRO A 132 -1.85 15.49 16.33
C PRO A 132 -1.08 15.30 15.02
N ASP A 133 -0.45 16.36 14.50
CA ASP A 133 0.20 16.36 13.20
C ASP A 133 1.33 15.32 13.06
N HIS A 134 2.06 15.05 14.14
CA HIS A 134 3.11 14.02 14.14
C HIS A 134 2.55 12.63 13.96
N ILE A 135 1.37 12.33 14.54
CA ILE A 135 0.67 11.05 14.35
C ILE A 135 0.13 10.95 12.94
N LYS A 136 -0.47 12.02 12.39
CA LYS A 136 -0.92 12.04 10.99
C LYS A 136 0.20 11.71 10.03
N ARG A 137 1.38 12.32 10.21
CA ARG A 137 2.57 12.04 9.37
C ARG A 137 2.97 10.56 9.39
N VAL A 138 2.95 9.92 10.57
CA VAL A 138 3.25 8.49 10.66
C VAL A 138 2.20 7.67 9.93
N LEU A 139 0.90 7.97 10.11
CA LEU A 139 -0.19 7.26 9.43
C LEU A 139 -0.12 7.43 7.91
N ASP A 140 0.25 8.62 7.43
CA ASP A 140 0.38 8.91 6.00
C ASP A 140 1.50 8.09 5.32
N LEU A 141 2.55 7.70 6.04
CA LEU A 141 3.61 6.82 5.51
C LEU A 141 3.09 5.41 5.17
N TYR A 142 2.03 4.96 5.83
CA TYR A 142 1.44 3.64 5.64
C TYR A 142 0.14 3.66 4.83
N ARG A 143 -0.26 4.84 4.38
CA ARG A 143 -1.45 5.00 3.56
C ARG A 143 -1.14 4.57 2.13
N VAL A 144 -1.81 3.53 1.67
CA VAL A 144 -1.77 3.14 0.26
C VAL A 144 -2.51 4.22 -0.56
N ILE A 145 -1.79 4.86 -1.47
CA ILE A 145 -2.38 5.79 -2.44
C ILE A 145 -2.79 4.95 -3.64
N ILE A 146 -4.07 4.65 -3.74
CA ILE A 146 -4.67 3.94 -4.88
C ILE A 146 -5.06 4.95 -5.95
#